data_019f69b689014b091dc0898f3677cef4
#
_entry.id   019f69b689014b091dc0898f3677cef4
#
_cell.length_a   1.000
_cell.length_b   1.000
_cell.length_c   1.000
_cell.angle_alpha   90.00
_cell.angle_beta   90.00
_cell.angle_gamma   90.00
#
_symmetry.space_group_name_H-M   'P 1'
#
loop_
_entity.id
_entity.type
_entity.pdbx_description
1 polymer ?
#
loop_
_entity_poly.entity_id
_entity_poly.type
_entity_poly.pdbx_seq_one_letter_code
_entity_poly.pdbx_strand_id
1 'polypeptide(L)'
;MCRTVAGIPPSLLPSRLRIVVQATGTPLGQDPLVAAFHRDVVAALVVKGQQDEALVLTRHLAATWPVPAARLWDDALDALGVEPLNVQGFQLSTANAPTFAVNGQGWPGAAHIFRLDRALGRPLPHGALVILTTDNAFVTLPLESNATLRATAALWELNGALARDTSSALPPRLLWVRGWTVHDLSAGVVDGQFSFELPEELRTVLAQLP
;
A
#
# COMPACT_ATOMS: atom_id res chain seq x y z
N MET A 1 6.34 26.38 0.76
CA MET A 1 6.38 24.95 0.38
C MET A 1 6.53 24.72 -1.13
N CYS A 2 5.69 25.29 -2.01
CA CYS A 2 5.85 25.13 -3.48
C CYS A 2 7.22 25.52 -4.06
N ARG A 3 7.91 26.53 -3.47
CA ARG A 3 9.21 27.01 -4.00
C ARG A 3 10.33 25.97 -3.88
N THR A 4 10.32 25.13 -2.87
CA THR A 4 11.37 24.12 -2.62
C THR A 4 11.31 23.00 -3.67
N VAL A 5 10.11 22.55 -4.03
CA VAL A 5 9.92 21.50 -5.05
C VAL A 5 10.11 22.07 -6.47
N ALA A 6 9.65 23.30 -6.74
CA ALA A 6 9.82 23.96 -8.02
C ALA A 6 11.30 24.20 -8.38
N GLY A 7 12.18 24.28 -7.41
CA GLY A 7 13.63 24.43 -7.60
C GLY A 7 14.38 23.14 -7.93
N ILE A 8 13.72 21.98 -7.93
CA ILE A 8 14.35 20.70 -8.24
C ILE A 8 14.50 20.56 -9.75
N PRO A 9 15.71 20.35 -10.27
CA PRO A 9 15.90 20.09 -11.68
C PRO A 9 15.10 18.87 -12.15
N PRO A 10 14.44 18.92 -13.32
CA PRO A 10 13.67 17.78 -13.85
C PRO A 10 14.45 16.48 -13.93
N SER A 11 15.77 16.55 -14.17
CA SER A 11 16.65 15.37 -14.22
C SER A 11 16.81 14.65 -12.87
N LEU A 12 16.56 15.33 -11.75
CA LEU A 12 16.64 14.73 -10.42
C LEU A 12 15.28 14.22 -9.88
N LEU A 13 14.19 14.56 -10.56
CA LEU A 13 12.85 14.17 -10.13
C LEU A 13 12.66 12.66 -10.02
N PRO A 14 13.05 11.83 -11.03
CA PRO A 14 12.82 10.39 -10.96
C PRO A 14 13.44 9.74 -9.70
N SER A 15 14.61 10.22 -9.28
CA SER A 15 15.30 9.69 -8.09
C SER A 15 14.68 10.15 -6.76
N ARG A 16 13.90 11.25 -6.77
CA ARG A 16 13.29 11.84 -5.57
C ARG A 16 11.78 11.63 -5.45
N LEU A 17 11.11 11.24 -6.53
CA LEU A 17 9.68 10.94 -6.46
C LEU A 17 9.44 9.73 -5.57
N ARG A 18 8.41 9.82 -4.75
CA ARG A 18 7.95 8.71 -3.89
C ARG A 18 6.44 8.70 -3.84
N ILE A 19 5.91 7.60 -3.34
CA ILE A 19 4.51 7.45 -3.03
C ILE A 19 4.38 7.34 -1.51
N VAL A 20 3.40 8.04 -0.95
CA VAL A 20 2.93 7.82 0.41
C VAL A 20 1.47 7.39 0.37
N VAL A 21 1.10 6.51 1.30
CA VAL A 21 -0.28 6.03 1.46
C VAL A 21 -0.83 6.64 2.74
N GLN A 22 -1.99 7.28 2.66
CA GLN A 22 -2.57 8.00 3.79
C GLN A 22 -4.09 7.87 3.82
N ALA A 23 -4.69 8.10 4.99
CA ALA A 23 -6.13 8.20 5.10
C ALA A 23 -6.66 9.41 4.31
N THR A 24 -7.82 9.26 3.69
CA THR A 24 -8.43 10.31 2.84
C THR A 24 -8.64 11.64 3.55
N GLY A 25 -8.82 11.67 4.86
CA GLY A 25 -8.98 12.90 5.65
C GLY A 25 -7.66 13.60 6.03
N THR A 26 -6.50 13.01 5.70
CA THR A 26 -5.20 13.59 6.06
C THR A 26 -4.92 14.85 5.23
N PRO A 27 -4.54 15.98 5.86
CA PRO A 27 -4.22 17.20 5.14
C PRO A 27 -3.00 17.03 4.24
N LEU A 28 -3.21 17.02 2.93
CA LEU A 28 -2.17 16.93 1.91
C LEU A 28 -1.83 18.28 1.26
N GLY A 29 -2.35 19.38 1.81
CA GLY A 29 -2.20 20.72 1.23
C GLY A 29 -3.23 20.99 0.13
N GLN A 30 -2.95 21.99 -0.73
CA GLN A 30 -3.85 22.39 -1.81
C GLN A 30 -3.56 21.58 -3.07
N ASP A 31 -4.60 21.07 -3.71
CA ASP A 31 -4.58 20.37 -5.01
C ASP A 31 -3.48 19.29 -5.14
N PRO A 32 -3.42 18.30 -4.22
CA PRO A 32 -2.39 17.26 -4.26
C PRO A 32 -2.57 16.35 -5.48
N LEU A 33 -1.46 15.83 -6.02
CA LEU A 33 -1.50 14.78 -7.03
C LEU A 33 -1.70 13.44 -6.35
N VAL A 34 -2.95 12.99 -6.31
CA VAL A 34 -3.36 11.75 -5.64
C VAL A 34 -4.01 10.77 -6.60
N ALA A 35 -3.88 9.48 -6.28
CA ALA A 35 -4.67 8.39 -6.83
C ALA A 35 -5.48 7.77 -5.69
N ALA A 36 -6.80 7.82 -5.81
CA ALA A 36 -7.69 7.10 -4.92
C ALA A 36 -7.73 5.63 -5.36
N PHE A 37 -7.30 4.72 -4.51
CA PHE A 37 -7.45 3.28 -4.73
C PHE A 37 -8.46 2.66 -3.76
N HIS A 38 -8.87 3.45 -2.76
CA HIS A 38 -9.96 3.14 -1.84
C HIS A 38 -10.64 4.43 -1.40
N ARG A 39 -11.90 4.38 -0.95
CA ARG A 39 -12.65 5.56 -0.48
C ARG A 39 -12.01 6.25 0.74
N ASP A 40 -11.37 5.46 1.62
CA ASP A 40 -10.81 5.93 2.88
C ASP A 40 -9.27 6.07 2.85
N VAL A 41 -8.63 5.65 1.75
CA VAL A 41 -7.18 5.63 1.61
C VAL A 41 -6.76 6.12 0.23
N VAL A 42 -5.78 6.99 0.19
CA VAL A 42 -5.22 7.54 -1.05
C VAL A 42 -3.72 7.32 -1.11
N ALA A 43 -3.22 7.14 -2.32
CA ALA A 43 -1.82 7.28 -2.63
C ALA A 43 -1.55 8.71 -3.08
N ALA A 44 -0.53 9.37 -2.52
CA ALA A 44 -0.11 10.69 -2.93
C ALA A 44 1.31 10.66 -3.49
N LEU A 45 1.52 11.36 -4.59
CA LEU A 45 2.86 11.64 -5.08
C LEU A 45 3.52 12.72 -4.24
N VAL A 46 4.74 12.43 -3.81
CA VAL A 46 5.56 13.34 -3.04
C VAL A 46 6.97 13.39 -3.60
N VAL A 47 7.69 14.43 -3.25
CA VAL A 47 9.12 14.54 -3.49
C VAL A 47 9.83 14.36 -2.16
N LYS A 48 10.77 13.43 -2.09
CA LYS A 48 11.65 13.21 -0.94
C LYS A 48 12.62 14.38 -0.84
N GLY A 49 12.51 15.15 0.22
CA GLY A 49 13.36 16.30 0.50
C GLY A 49 14.76 15.90 0.97
N GLN A 50 15.58 16.87 1.36
CA GLN A 50 16.96 16.63 1.78
C GLN A 50 17.07 15.99 3.17
N GLN A 51 16.06 16.19 4.02
CA GLN A 51 15.97 15.64 5.37
C GLN A 51 14.94 14.49 5.44
N ASP A 52 14.73 13.80 4.32
CA ASP A 52 13.73 12.73 4.17
C ASP A 52 12.28 13.16 4.41
N GLU A 53 12.00 14.47 4.41
CA GLU A 53 10.64 14.97 4.51
C GLU A 53 9.84 14.71 3.22
N ALA A 54 8.55 14.40 3.36
CA ALA A 54 7.64 14.23 2.24
C ALA A 54 7.03 15.57 1.82
N LEU A 55 7.44 16.07 0.67
CA LEU A 55 6.89 17.30 0.07
C LEU A 55 5.82 16.92 -0.96
N VAL A 56 4.55 17.16 -0.63
CA VAL A 56 3.42 16.79 -1.50
C VAL A 56 3.52 17.48 -2.85
N LEU A 57 3.42 16.69 -3.92
CA LEU A 57 3.39 17.17 -5.28
C LEU A 57 1.98 17.63 -5.62
N THR A 58 1.84 18.90 -6.03
CA THR A 58 0.55 19.45 -6.47
C THR A 58 0.36 19.20 -7.97
N ARG A 59 -0.91 19.11 -8.42
CA ARG A 59 -1.24 18.98 -9.85
C ARG A 59 -0.73 20.14 -10.66
N HIS A 60 -0.86 21.37 -10.10
CA HIS A 60 -0.34 22.58 -10.76
C HIS A 60 1.17 22.48 -11.00
N LEU A 61 1.94 22.04 -10.01
CA LEU A 61 3.40 21.92 -10.17
C LEU A 61 3.75 20.80 -11.14
N ALA A 62 3.10 19.65 -11.05
CA ALA A 62 3.31 18.53 -11.98
C ALA A 62 3.04 18.95 -13.44
N ALA A 63 2.04 19.80 -13.68
CA ALA A 63 1.72 20.32 -15.01
C ALA A 63 2.80 21.26 -15.60
N THR A 64 3.71 21.78 -14.78
CA THR A 64 4.83 22.60 -15.25
C THR A 64 6.02 21.77 -15.77
N TRP A 65 6.04 20.48 -15.49
CA TRP A 65 7.10 19.60 -15.93
C TRP A 65 6.82 18.98 -17.30
N PRO A 66 7.85 18.79 -18.13
CA PRO A 66 7.69 18.21 -19.46
C PRO A 66 7.51 16.68 -19.42
N VAL A 67 6.80 16.19 -18.41
CA VAL A 67 6.61 14.75 -18.14
C VAL A 67 5.13 14.50 -17.87
N PRO A 68 4.49 13.53 -18.55
CA PRO A 68 3.10 13.16 -18.26
C PRO A 68 2.94 12.65 -16.82
N ALA A 69 1.78 12.96 -16.21
CA ALA A 69 1.50 12.53 -14.84
C ALA A 69 1.63 11.01 -14.63
N ALA A 70 1.22 10.20 -15.61
CA ALA A 70 1.40 8.75 -15.57
C ALA A 70 2.86 8.37 -15.40
N ARG A 71 3.77 8.99 -16.11
CA ARG A 71 5.21 8.74 -16.00
C ARG A 71 5.76 9.10 -14.63
N LEU A 72 5.23 10.13 -13.97
CA LEU A 72 5.63 10.49 -12.61
C LEU A 72 5.28 9.38 -11.60
N TRP A 73 4.13 8.70 -11.81
CA TRP A 73 3.76 7.54 -11.00
C TRP A 73 4.71 6.36 -11.23
N ASP A 74 5.04 6.06 -12.48
CA ASP A 74 5.98 4.98 -12.83
C ASP A 74 7.36 5.24 -12.21
N ASP A 75 7.87 6.46 -12.36
CA ASP A 75 9.17 6.87 -11.78
C ASP A 75 9.15 6.78 -10.24
N ALA A 76 8.06 7.18 -9.59
CA ALA A 76 7.91 7.09 -8.14
C ALA A 76 7.89 5.65 -7.65
N LEU A 77 7.26 4.74 -8.40
CA LEU A 77 7.27 3.32 -8.08
C LEU A 77 8.63 2.69 -8.26
N ASP A 78 9.33 3.05 -9.34
CA ASP A 78 10.68 2.56 -9.55
C ASP A 78 11.60 3.05 -8.43
N ALA A 79 11.44 4.28 -8.01
CA ALA A 79 12.18 4.85 -6.90
C ALA A 79 11.86 4.22 -5.53
N LEU A 80 10.66 3.70 -5.32
CA LEU A 80 10.36 2.89 -4.12
C LEU A 80 11.22 1.62 -4.04
N GLY A 81 11.68 1.10 -5.17
CA GLY A 81 12.49 -0.11 -5.22
C GLY A 81 13.86 0.00 -4.53
N VAL A 82 14.35 1.23 -4.26
CA VAL A 82 15.61 1.47 -3.54
C VAL A 82 15.40 1.77 -2.06
N GLU A 83 14.16 1.98 -1.61
CA GLU A 83 13.86 2.21 -0.20
C GLU A 83 13.91 0.88 0.56
N PRO A 84 14.68 0.82 1.66
CA PRO A 84 14.84 -0.41 2.40
C PRO A 84 13.55 -0.80 3.14
N LEU A 85 13.29 -2.11 3.16
CA LEU A 85 12.17 -2.72 3.86
C LEU A 85 12.67 -3.70 4.90
N ASN A 86 11.94 -3.76 6.02
CA ASN A 86 12.01 -4.89 6.93
C ASN A 86 10.83 -5.82 6.61
N VAL A 87 11.13 -7.03 6.16
CA VAL A 87 10.14 -8.06 5.83
C VAL A 87 10.32 -9.23 6.78
N GLN A 88 9.30 -9.49 7.60
CA GLN A 88 9.31 -10.58 8.57
C GLN A 88 8.23 -11.60 8.23
N GLY A 89 8.66 -12.82 7.92
CA GLY A 89 7.74 -13.95 7.73
C GLY A 89 7.32 -14.55 9.07
N PHE A 90 6.04 -14.88 9.19
CA PHE A 90 5.49 -15.61 10.34
C PHE A 90 4.30 -16.46 9.91
N GLN A 91 3.78 -17.30 10.80
CA GLN A 91 2.57 -18.07 10.55
C GLN A 91 1.47 -17.63 11.49
N LEU A 92 0.30 -17.39 10.93
CA LEU A 92 -0.91 -17.25 11.74
C LEU A 92 -1.33 -18.62 12.26
N SER A 93 -1.58 -18.73 13.56
CA SER A 93 -1.77 -19.98 14.30
C SER A 93 -2.91 -20.87 13.80
N THR A 94 -3.84 -20.34 13.02
CA THR A 94 -5.08 -21.01 12.59
C THR A 94 -5.03 -21.54 11.15
N ALA A 95 -4.05 -21.14 10.36
CA ALA A 95 -3.92 -21.58 8.98
C ALA A 95 -2.44 -21.65 8.61
N ASN A 96 -2.02 -22.70 7.97
CA ASN A 96 -0.64 -22.88 7.52
C ASN A 96 -0.38 -21.99 6.25
N ALA A 97 -0.72 -20.70 6.36
CA ALA A 97 -0.58 -19.73 5.28
C ALA A 97 0.62 -18.81 5.59
N PRO A 98 1.58 -18.70 4.66
CA PRO A 98 2.71 -17.80 4.84
C PRO A 98 2.21 -16.37 4.94
N THR A 99 2.62 -15.70 6.01
CA THR A 99 2.21 -14.33 6.32
C THR A 99 3.45 -13.47 6.46
N PHE A 100 3.38 -12.25 6.00
CA PHE A 100 4.51 -11.31 6.05
C PHE A 100 4.07 -9.98 6.63
N ALA A 101 4.80 -9.50 7.62
CA ALA A 101 4.75 -8.13 8.07
C ALA A 101 5.83 -7.34 7.31
N VAL A 102 5.44 -6.21 6.73
CA VAL A 102 6.33 -5.35 5.95
C VAL A 102 6.32 -3.96 6.55
N ASN A 103 7.51 -3.45 6.85
CA ASN A 103 7.70 -2.11 7.40
C ASN A 103 8.77 -1.38 6.60
N GLY A 104 8.53 -0.10 6.31
CA GLY A 104 9.54 0.77 5.72
C GLY A 104 10.65 1.11 6.70
N GLN A 105 11.87 1.23 6.21
CA GLN A 105 13.04 1.69 6.96
C GLN A 105 13.54 3.00 6.36
N GLY A 106 13.30 4.12 7.03
CA GLY A 106 13.69 5.44 6.54
C GLY A 106 12.69 6.10 5.57
N TRP A 107 11.77 5.31 4.98
CA TRP A 107 10.65 5.81 4.18
C TRP A 107 9.39 5.00 4.47
N PRO A 108 8.18 5.62 4.46
CA PRO A 108 6.93 4.91 4.69
C PRO A 108 6.71 3.72 3.75
N GLY A 109 6.48 2.53 4.34
CA GLY A 109 6.47 1.26 3.62
C GLY A 109 5.15 0.89 2.97
N ALA A 110 4.02 1.50 3.35
CA ALA A 110 2.69 1.11 2.87
C ALA A 110 2.54 1.20 1.34
N ALA A 111 3.25 2.11 0.68
CA ALA A 111 3.22 2.24 -0.78
C ALA A 111 3.76 1.01 -1.53
N HIS A 112 4.53 0.14 -0.86
CA HIS A 112 5.03 -1.09 -1.47
C HIS A 112 3.93 -2.14 -1.75
N ILE A 113 2.69 -1.90 -1.32
CA ILE A 113 1.54 -2.73 -1.75
C ILE A 113 1.38 -2.74 -3.27
N PHE A 114 1.77 -1.66 -3.97
CA PHE A 114 1.75 -1.60 -5.42
C PHE A 114 2.89 -2.37 -6.10
N ARG A 115 3.81 -2.95 -5.32
CA ARG A 115 4.97 -3.74 -5.78
C ARG A 115 5.23 -4.93 -4.86
N LEU A 116 4.17 -5.61 -4.44
CA LEU A 116 4.24 -6.71 -3.46
C LEU A 116 5.21 -7.82 -3.87
N ASP A 117 5.25 -8.18 -5.14
CA ASP A 117 6.17 -9.18 -5.68
C ASP A 117 7.63 -8.81 -5.42
N ARG A 118 7.98 -7.54 -5.62
CA ARG A 118 9.32 -7.02 -5.33
C ARG A 118 9.56 -6.86 -3.83
N ALA A 119 8.58 -6.38 -3.08
CA ALA A 119 8.68 -6.23 -1.63
C ALA A 119 8.94 -7.57 -0.93
N LEU A 120 8.30 -8.65 -1.40
CA LEU A 120 8.48 -10.00 -0.87
C LEU A 120 9.58 -10.80 -1.56
N GLY A 121 10.21 -10.28 -2.62
CA GLY A 121 11.25 -10.97 -3.39
C GLY A 121 10.77 -12.24 -4.09
N ARG A 122 9.48 -12.34 -4.40
CA ARG A 122 8.86 -13.53 -5.00
C ARG A 122 7.68 -13.18 -5.91
N PRO A 123 7.42 -13.96 -6.97
CA PRO A 123 6.25 -13.74 -7.82
C PRO A 123 4.96 -14.00 -7.07
N LEU A 124 3.93 -13.19 -7.34
CA LEU A 124 2.59 -13.31 -6.78
C LEU A 124 1.55 -13.39 -7.92
N PRO A 125 1.47 -14.51 -8.64
CA PRO A 125 0.63 -14.63 -9.83
C PRO A 125 -0.86 -14.43 -9.55
N HIS A 126 -1.30 -14.74 -8.33
CA HIS A 126 -2.68 -14.61 -7.87
C HIS A 126 -2.88 -13.38 -6.97
N GLY A 127 -1.82 -12.58 -6.76
CA GLY A 127 -1.83 -11.45 -5.83
C GLY A 127 -1.72 -11.90 -4.38
N ALA A 128 -2.11 -11.02 -3.48
CA ALA A 128 -2.09 -11.26 -2.04
C ALA A 128 -3.25 -10.55 -1.34
N LEU A 129 -3.66 -11.07 -0.20
CA LEU A 129 -4.51 -10.36 0.76
C LEU A 129 -3.62 -9.43 1.57
N VAL A 130 -4.06 -8.20 1.75
CA VAL A 130 -3.29 -7.14 2.43
C VAL A 130 -4.19 -6.43 3.42
N ILE A 131 -3.65 -6.18 4.61
CA ILE A 131 -4.20 -5.20 5.54
C ILE A 131 -3.17 -4.09 5.75
N LEU A 132 -3.57 -2.87 5.44
CA LEU A 132 -2.80 -1.67 5.75
C LEU A 132 -2.94 -1.36 7.23
N THR A 133 -1.86 -1.45 7.98
CA THR A 133 -1.85 -1.18 9.41
C THR A 133 -1.60 0.30 9.67
N THR A 134 -0.61 0.86 9.01
CA THR A 134 -0.22 2.28 9.10
C THR A 134 0.25 2.79 7.74
N ASP A 135 0.60 4.06 7.64
CA ASP A 135 1.29 4.62 6.47
C ASP A 135 2.67 3.98 6.23
N ASN A 136 3.27 3.42 7.29
CA ASN A 136 4.59 2.78 7.23
C ASN A 136 4.56 1.25 7.12
N ALA A 137 3.44 0.59 7.44
CA ALA A 137 3.41 -0.85 7.60
C ALA A 137 2.15 -1.49 7.04
N PHE A 138 2.29 -2.73 6.58
CA PHE A 138 1.18 -3.60 6.21
C PHE A 138 1.49 -5.05 6.54
N VAL A 139 0.44 -5.86 6.65
CA VAL A 139 0.54 -7.31 6.75
C VAL A 139 -0.07 -7.92 5.50
N THR A 140 0.58 -8.95 4.95
CA THR A 140 0.13 -9.56 3.70
C THR A 140 0.22 -11.08 3.72
N LEU A 141 -0.74 -11.72 3.07
CA LEU A 141 -0.81 -13.15 2.81
C LEU A 141 -0.82 -13.39 1.29
N PRO A 142 0.23 -13.95 0.70
CA PRO A 142 0.20 -14.42 -0.68
C PRO A 142 -0.94 -15.39 -0.93
N LEU A 143 -1.65 -15.22 -2.03
CA LEU A 143 -2.77 -16.07 -2.40
C LEU A 143 -2.27 -17.30 -3.16
N GLU A 144 -1.94 -18.36 -2.41
CA GLU A 144 -1.35 -19.60 -2.95
C GLU A 144 -2.28 -20.82 -2.88
N SER A 145 -3.25 -20.75 -1.98
CA SER A 145 -4.24 -21.82 -1.82
C SER A 145 -5.52 -21.28 -1.17
N ASN A 146 -6.58 -22.06 -1.19
CA ASN A 146 -7.81 -21.74 -0.49
C ASN A 146 -7.63 -21.66 1.05
N ALA A 147 -6.55 -22.24 1.58
CA ALA A 147 -6.20 -22.10 3.00
C ALA A 147 -5.91 -20.64 3.40
N THR A 148 -5.44 -19.81 2.47
CA THR A 148 -5.20 -18.38 2.69
C THR A 148 -6.47 -17.66 3.15
N LEU A 149 -7.65 -18.00 2.60
CA LEU A 149 -8.91 -17.40 3.01
C LEU A 149 -9.28 -17.71 4.46
N ARG A 150 -8.90 -18.88 4.97
CA ARG A 150 -9.17 -19.27 6.35
C ARG A 150 -8.34 -18.46 7.35
N ALA A 151 -7.23 -17.88 6.89
CA ALA A 151 -6.37 -17.01 7.71
C ALA A 151 -6.88 -15.57 7.81
N THR A 152 -7.86 -15.15 7.00
CA THR A 152 -8.30 -13.75 6.93
C THR A 152 -8.87 -13.22 8.23
N ALA A 153 -9.63 -14.03 8.97
CA ALA A 153 -10.18 -13.62 10.27
C ALA A 153 -9.05 -13.33 11.28
N ALA A 154 -8.07 -14.22 11.38
CA ALA A 154 -6.92 -14.03 12.25
C ALA A 154 -6.06 -12.82 11.82
N LEU A 155 -5.94 -12.58 10.51
CA LEU A 155 -5.27 -11.38 9.98
C LEU A 155 -6.01 -10.12 10.40
N TRP A 156 -7.35 -10.12 10.34
CA TRP A 156 -8.17 -8.99 10.75
C TRP A 156 -8.03 -8.69 12.25
N GLU A 157 -8.05 -9.70 13.10
CA GLU A 157 -7.84 -9.57 14.54
C GLU A 157 -6.44 -9.03 14.87
N LEU A 158 -5.41 -9.54 14.19
CA LEU A 158 -4.05 -9.06 14.33
C LEU A 158 -3.94 -7.57 13.98
N ASN A 159 -4.56 -7.13 12.89
CA ASN A 159 -4.57 -5.71 12.53
C ASN A 159 -5.24 -4.85 13.59
N GLY A 160 -6.38 -5.30 14.15
CA GLY A 160 -7.05 -4.61 15.24
C GLY A 160 -6.19 -4.47 16.50
N ALA A 161 -5.32 -5.46 16.77
CA ALA A 161 -4.34 -5.37 17.87
C ALA A 161 -3.23 -4.34 17.56
N LEU A 162 -2.64 -4.41 16.38
CA LEU A 162 -1.56 -3.50 15.96
C LEU A 162 -2.03 -2.03 15.87
N ALA A 163 -3.24 -1.79 15.38
CA ALA A 163 -3.78 -0.44 15.21
C ALA A 163 -4.04 0.30 16.53
N ARG A 164 -4.30 -0.43 17.63
CA ARG A 164 -4.54 0.18 18.95
C ARG A 164 -3.32 0.91 19.52
N ASP A 165 -2.13 0.46 19.15
CA ASP A 165 -0.89 0.96 19.74
C ASP A 165 -0.19 2.02 18.86
N THR A 166 -0.88 2.49 17.79
CA THR A 166 -0.23 3.38 16.83
C THR A 166 -1.06 4.61 16.51
N SER A 167 -0.41 5.77 16.52
CA SER A 167 -1.05 7.06 16.22
C SER A 167 -1.27 7.32 14.73
N SER A 168 -0.59 6.56 13.85
CA SER A 168 -0.70 6.67 12.39
C SER A 168 -1.47 5.51 11.76
N ALA A 169 -2.38 4.88 12.54
CA ALA A 169 -3.22 3.80 12.05
C ALA A 169 -4.06 4.23 10.86
N LEU A 170 -4.03 3.42 9.80
CA LEU A 170 -4.95 3.57 8.70
C LEU A 170 -6.28 2.88 9.04
N PRO A 171 -7.40 3.31 8.44
CA PRO A 171 -8.66 2.61 8.60
C PRO A 171 -8.50 1.13 8.24
N PRO A 172 -8.95 0.19 9.09
CA PRO A 172 -8.79 -1.23 8.82
C PRO A 172 -9.54 -1.62 7.55
N ARG A 173 -8.81 -2.15 6.58
CA ARG A 173 -9.35 -2.64 5.31
C ARG A 173 -8.64 -3.91 4.90
N LEU A 174 -9.42 -4.92 4.52
CA LEU A 174 -8.89 -6.11 3.88
C LEU A 174 -8.95 -5.89 2.38
N LEU A 175 -7.79 -5.86 1.76
CA LEU A 175 -7.62 -5.61 0.34
C LEU A 175 -7.14 -6.89 -0.35
N TRP A 176 -7.58 -7.12 -1.57
CA TRP A 176 -6.92 -8.03 -2.49
C TRP A 176 -6.14 -7.21 -3.51
N VAL A 177 -4.83 -7.43 -3.56
CA VAL A 177 -3.91 -6.68 -4.40
C VAL A 177 -3.26 -7.62 -5.41
N ARG A 178 -3.38 -7.29 -6.70
CA ARG A 178 -2.76 -8.02 -7.80
C ARG A 178 -2.16 -7.03 -8.81
N GLY A 179 -0.85 -6.91 -8.79
CA GLY A 179 -0.17 -5.85 -9.53
C GLY A 179 -0.65 -4.47 -9.09
N TRP A 180 -1.23 -3.72 -10.01
CA TRP A 180 -1.81 -2.39 -9.75
C TRP A 180 -3.27 -2.39 -9.31
N THR A 181 -3.92 -3.53 -9.41
CA THR A 181 -5.34 -3.64 -9.09
C THR A 181 -5.49 -3.87 -7.59
N VAL A 182 -6.29 -3.03 -6.96
CA VAL A 182 -6.62 -3.11 -5.54
C VAL A 182 -8.13 -3.21 -5.39
N HIS A 183 -8.60 -4.29 -4.79
CA HIS A 183 -10.01 -4.49 -4.48
C HIS A 183 -10.22 -4.48 -2.97
N ASP A 184 -11.15 -3.66 -2.48
CA ASP A 184 -11.64 -3.75 -1.10
C ASP A 184 -12.59 -4.95 -0.99
N LEU A 185 -12.33 -5.81 -0.03
CA LEU A 185 -13.15 -6.99 0.24
C LEU A 185 -14.31 -6.70 1.20
N SER A 186 -14.59 -5.43 1.50
CA SER A 186 -15.67 -5.00 2.41
C SER A 186 -15.70 -5.77 3.73
N ALA A 187 -14.51 -6.06 4.28
CA ALA A 187 -14.37 -6.89 5.47
C ALA A 187 -14.85 -6.16 6.73
N GLY A 188 -15.49 -6.91 7.62
CA GLY A 188 -15.97 -6.38 8.89
C GLY A 188 -16.42 -7.45 9.84
N VAL A 189 -16.86 -7.02 11.03
CA VAL A 189 -17.48 -7.88 12.04
C VAL A 189 -18.93 -7.45 12.20
N VAL A 190 -19.87 -8.36 11.90
CA VAL A 190 -21.29 -8.16 12.05
C VAL A 190 -21.81 -9.24 13.00
N ASP A 191 -22.52 -8.85 14.05
CA ASP A 191 -23.03 -9.74 15.09
C ASP A 191 -21.96 -10.69 15.69
N GLY A 192 -20.73 -10.18 15.84
CA GLY A 192 -19.58 -10.93 16.35
C GLY A 192 -18.97 -11.92 15.36
N GLN A 193 -19.46 -11.96 14.11
CA GLN A 193 -18.90 -12.81 13.06
C GLN A 193 -18.12 -11.99 12.04
N PHE A 194 -16.90 -12.40 11.75
CA PHE A 194 -16.09 -11.84 10.69
C PHE A 194 -16.65 -12.26 9.33
N SER A 195 -16.84 -11.29 8.45
CA SER A 195 -17.30 -11.51 7.08
C SER A 195 -16.55 -10.60 6.11
N PHE A 196 -16.50 -10.99 4.85
CA PHE A 196 -15.95 -10.19 3.76
C PHE A 196 -16.57 -10.62 2.43
N GLU A 197 -16.50 -9.74 1.45
CA GLU A 197 -17.04 -9.98 0.11
C GLU A 197 -15.93 -10.43 -0.85
N LEU A 198 -16.23 -11.39 -1.71
CA LEU A 198 -15.33 -11.86 -2.76
C LEU A 198 -15.75 -11.26 -4.10
N PRO A 199 -14.96 -10.37 -4.70
CA PRO A 199 -15.15 -9.92 -6.07
C PRO A 199 -15.13 -11.11 -7.05
N GLU A 200 -15.86 -11.00 -8.17
CA GLU A 200 -15.95 -12.08 -9.16
C GLU A 200 -14.58 -12.51 -9.70
N GLU A 201 -13.69 -11.55 -9.92
CA GLU A 201 -12.32 -11.83 -10.34
C GLU A 201 -11.56 -12.67 -9.31
N LEU A 202 -11.73 -12.37 -8.01
CA LEU A 202 -11.09 -13.14 -6.96
C LEU A 202 -11.69 -14.55 -6.86
N ARG A 203 -13.01 -14.72 -7.03
CA ARG A 203 -13.64 -16.05 -7.09
C ARG A 203 -13.08 -16.89 -8.22
N THR A 204 -12.88 -16.28 -9.39
CA THR A 204 -12.27 -16.96 -10.55
C THR A 204 -10.85 -17.42 -10.24
N VAL A 205 -10.05 -16.58 -9.58
CA VAL A 205 -8.70 -16.94 -9.14
C VAL A 205 -8.73 -18.09 -8.13
N LEU A 206 -9.61 -18.01 -7.14
CA LEU A 206 -9.74 -19.03 -6.08
C LEU A 206 -10.14 -20.39 -6.65
N ALA A 207 -10.98 -20.43 -7.68
CA ALA A 207 -11.39 -21.66 -8.34
C ALA A 207 -10.22 -22.38 -9.04
N GLN A 208 -9.11 -21.71 -9.27
CA GLN A 208 -7.89 -22.25 -9.90
C GLN A 208 -6.83 -22.68 -8.87
N LEU A 209 -7.04 -22.32 -7.59
CA LEU A 209 -6.09 -22.65 -6.52
C LEU A 209 -6.32 -24.04 -5.93
N PRO A 210 -5.25 -24.70 -5.47
CA PRO A 210 -5.37 -25.99 -4.78
C PRO A 210 -6.05 -25.90 -3.40
#